data_dc51bd82b7562578eca8c1d9a43d7a04
#
_entry.id   dc51bd82b7562578eca8c1d9a43d7a04
#
_cell.length_a   1.000
_cell.length_b   1.000
_cell.length_c   1.000
_cell.angle_alpha   90.00
_cell.angle_beta   90.00
_cell.angle_gamma   90.00
#
_symmetry.space_group_name_H-M   'P 1'
#
loop_
_entity.id
_entity.type
_entity.pdbx_description
1 polymer ?
#
loop_
_entity_poly.entity_id
_entity_poly.type
_entity_poly.pdbx_seq_one_letter_code
_entity_poly.pdbx_strand_id
1 'polypeptide(L)'
;HPRVRRQRQMCIRDRRDLIWGFLNQRLPNPVTPRFLELQDRLFSSETEERGVVDVNEFPEQDSLSLWKGDITRLNADAVVNAANNTLLGCFIPHHKCIDNVIHSRAGVQVRLDCSKIMGAQGESEPSGCAKITLAYNLPSKYIIHTVGPMVRLHVTEEDERVLRNCYLSCLNLAREMKLKSIAFCCISTGIFGFPAEDAAAIAVGAVKNWLLETKYPIRVIFDVFLDKDLEIYKDVLKYT
;
A
#
# COMPACT_ATOMS: atom_id res chain seq x y z
N HIS A 1 15.39 37.43 3.89
CA HIS A 1 14.21 38.02 4.53
C HIS A 1 13.14 36.94 4.75
N PRO A 2 12.52 36.79 5.96
CA PRO A 2 11.57 35.70 6.27
C PRO A 2 10.37 35.63 5.32
N ARG A 3 9.91 36.78 4.83
CA ARG A 3 8.80 36.90 3.88
C ARG A 3 9.10 36.26 2.51
N VAL A 4 10.31 36.45 2.01
CA VAL A 4 10.77 35.86 0.73
C VAL A 4 10.94 34.33 0.85
N ARG A 5 11.39 33.86 2.02
CA ARG A 5 11.53 32.42 2.29
C ARG A 5 10.14 31.76 2.38
N ARG A 6 9.15 32.38 3.00
CA ARG A 6 7.75 31.91 3.04
C ARG A 6 7.12 31.85 1.65
N GLN A 7 7.30 32.90 0.83
CA GLN A 7 6.77 32.93 -0.54
C GLN A 7 7.42 31.82 -1.43
N ARG A 8 8.74 31.62 -1.32
CA ARG A 8 9.42 30.54 -2.05
C ARG A 8 8.93 29.16 -1.61
N GLN A 9 8.71 28.92 -0.33
CA GLN A 9 8.17 27.66 0.19
C GLN A 9 6.73 27.42 -0.27
N MET A 10 5.87 28.43 -0.30
CA MET A 10 4.52 28.32 -0.87
C MET A 10 4.57 27.97 -2.36
N CYS A 11 5.35 28.68 -3.17
CA CYS A 11 5.49 28.37 -4.61
C CYS A 11 6.01 26.95 -4.88
N ILE A 12 6.92 26.42 -4.06
CA ILE A 12 7.44 25.05 -4.22
C ILE A 12 6.33 24.05 -3.87
N ARG A 13 5.59 24.26 -2.78
CA ARG A 13 4.47 23.41 -2.38
C ARG A 13 3.39 23.36 -3.45
N ASP A 14 2.96 24.52 -3.93
CA ASP A 14 1.93 24.62 -4.99
C ASP A 14 2.36 23.91 -6.28
N ARG A 15 3.64 24.00 -6.65
CA ARG A 15 4.18 23.27 -7.82
C ARG A 15 4.20 21.77 -7.60
N ARG A 16 4.59 21.30 -6.42
CA ARG A 16 4.54 19.87 -6.07
C ARG A 16 3.11 19.37 -6.13
N ASP A 17 2.15 20.07 -5.54
CA ASP A 17 0.74 19.72 -5.58
C ASP A 17 0.20 19.62 -7.01
N LEU A 18 0.55 20.55 -7.90
CA LEU A 18 0.20 20.49 -9.31
C LEU A 18 0.80 19.25 -10.01
N ILE A 19 2.08 18.95 -9.79
CA ILE A 19 2.74 17.77 -10.33
C ILE A 19 2.01 16.50 -9.88
N TRP A 20 1.70 16.38 -8.59
CA TRP A 20 0.95 15.26 -8.03
C TRP A 20 -0.43 15.10 -8.68
N GLY A 21 -1.19 16.20 -8.85
CA GLY A 21 -2.48 16.18 -9.51
C GLY A 21 -2.42 15.68 -10.95
N PHE A 22 -1.43 16.12 -11.73
CA PHE A 22 -1.21 15.65 -13.09
C PHE A 22 -0.77 14.17 -13.15
N LEU A 23 0.12 13.75 -12.26
CA LEU A 23 0.57 12.36 -12.20
C LEU A 23 -0.56 11.39 -11.82
N ASN A 24 -1.49 11.83 -10.95
CA ASN A 24 -2.67 11.02 -10.63
C ASN A 24 -3.53 10.74 -11.87
N GLN A 25 -3.73 11.73 -12.73
CA GLN A 25 -4.58 11.62 -13.93
C GLN A 25 -3.86 11.00 -15.14
N ARG A 26 -2.54 10.85 -15.06
CA ARG A 26 -1.76 10.37 -16.18
C ARG A 26 -2.10 8.92 -16.53
N LEU A 27 -2.51 8.70 -17.79
CA LEU A 27 -2.71 7.35 -18.33
C LEU A 27 -1.37 6.58 -18.42
N PRO A 28 -1.38 5.24 -18.52
CA PRO A 28 -0.19 4.40 -18.62
C PRO A 28 0.48 4.48 -20.00
N ASN A 29 0.70 5.69 -20.51
CA ASN A 29 1.43 5.92 -21.74
C ASN A 29 2.94 5.93 -21.49
N PRO A 30 3.75 5.48 -22.45
CA PRO A 30 5.21 5.52 -22.35
C PRO A 30 5.74 6.90 -21.98
N VAL A 31 6.87 6.92 -21.30
CA VAL A 31 7.58 8.14 -20.89
C VAL A 31 9.00 8.10 -21.42
N THR A 32 9.60 9.28 -21.56
CA THR A 32 11.02 9.38 -21.95
C THR A 32 11.94 9.05 -20.78
N PRO A 33 13.18 8.54 -21.02
CA PRO A 33 14.16 8.36 -19.97
C PRO A 33 14.42 9.62 -19.14
N ARG A 34 14.39 10.79 -19.80
CA ARG A 34 14.58 12.08 -19.13
C ARG A 34 13.43 12.40 -18.16
N PHE A 35 12.20 12.02 -18.49
CA PHE A 35 11.08 12.18 -17.57
C PHE A 35 11.29 11.33 -16.31
N LEU A 36 11.68 10.06 -16.47
CA LEU A 36 11.94 9.15 -15.34
C LEU A 36 13.07 9.69 -14.45
N GLU A 37 14.18 10.11 -15.03
CA GLU A 37 15.29 10.69 -14.28
C GLU A 37 14.85 11.88 -13.41
N LEU A 38 14.04 12.80 -13.96
CA LEU A 38 13.56 13.98 -13.23
C LEU A 38 12.55 13.59 -12.14
N GLN A 39 11.65 12.65 -12.43
CA GLN A 39 10.70 12.13 -11.45
C GLN A 39 11.44 11.46 -10.30
N ASP A 40 12.37 10.55 -10.60
CA ASP A 40 13.08 9.77 -9.58
C ASP A 40 13.92 10.67 -8.68
N ARG A 41 14.56 11.71 -9.23
CA ARG A 41 15.25 12.73 -8.43
C ARG A 41 14.30 13.49 -7.50
N LEU A 42 13.14 13.89 -7.99
CA LEU A 42 12.13 14.58 -7.18
C LEU A 42 11.64 13.69 -6.05
N PHE A 43 11.29 12.44 -6.37
CA PHE A 43 10.69 11.51 -5.41
C PHE A 43 11.71 10.99 -4.39
N SER A 44 12.96 10.77 -4.77
CA SER A 44 14.04 10.48 -3.82
C SER A 44 14.20 11.61 -2.81
N SER A 45 14.26 12.88 -3.29
CA SER A 45 14.32 14.03 -2.38
C SER A 45 13.11 14.13 -1.44
N GLU A 46 11.89 13.85 -1.94
CA GLU A 46 10.70 13.85 -1.09
C GLU A 46 10.69 12.69 -0.09
N THR A 47 11.24 11.54 -0.45
CA THR A 47 11.38 10.39 0.44
C THR A 47 12.38 10.68 1.55
N GLU A 48 13.52 11.31 1.23
CA GLU A 48 14.49 11.78 2.21
C GLU A 48 13.89 12.84 3.15
N GLU A 49 13.15 13.82 2.62
CA GLU A 49 12.46 14.84 3.44
C GLU A 49 11.45 14.24 4.42
N ARG A 50 10.72 13.18 4.02
CA ARG A 50 9.74 12.49 4.87
C ARG A 50 10.39 11.53 5.87
N GLY A 51 11.60 11.09 5.59
CA GLY A 51 12.34 10.07 6.33
C GLY A 51 11.84 8.65 6.05
N VAL A 52 12.77 7.73 5.96
CA VAL A 52 12.52 6.29 5.85
C VAL A 52 12.37 5.72 7.26
N VAL A 53 11.51 4.72 7.40
CA VAL A 53 11.25 4.04 8.68
C VAL A 53 11.71 2.59 8.56
N ASP A 54 12.62 2.18 9.43
CA ASP A 54 13.13 0.82 9.45
C ASP A 54 12.18 -0.12 10.18
N VAL A 55 11.60 -1.06 9.44
CA VAL A 55 10.67 -2.05 10.00
C VAL A 55 11.35 -3.01 11.00
N ASN A 56 12.68 -3.10 11.00
CA ASN A 56 13.42 -3.91 11.95
C ASN A 56 13.45 -3.30 13.36
N GLU A 57 13.19 -2.00 13.49
CA GLU A 57 13.14 -1.30 14.77
C GLU A 57 11.78 -1.46 15.48
N PHE A 58 10.76 -2.03 14.83
CA PHE A 58 9.45 -2.20 15.43
C PHE A 58 9.45 -3.31 16.49
N PRO A 59 8.71 -3.13 17.59
CA PRO A 59 8.39 -4.25 18.47
C PRO A 59 7.75 -5.38 17.67
N GLU A 60 8.18 -6.60 17.95
CA GLU A 60 7.69 -7.80 17.27
C GLU A 60 7.21 -8.81 18.30
N GLN A 61 6.03 -9.35 18.09
CA GLN A 61 5.47 -10.46 18.84
C GLN A 61 4.96 -11.51 17.85
N ASP A 62 5.50 -12.73 17.94
CA ASP A 62 5.11 -13.86 17.07
C ASP A 62 5.20 -13.54 15.56
N SER A 63 6.25 -12.85 15.14
CA SER A 63 6.47 -12.37 13.77
C SER A 63 5.51 -11.25 13.33
N LEU A 64 4.71 -10.69 14.25
CA LEU A 64 3.77 -9.60 13.98
C LEU A 64 4.27 -8.29 14.59
N SER A 65 4.04 -7.21 13.89
CA SER A 65 4.28 -5.85 14.36
C SER A 65 3.06 -4.97 14.03
N LEU A 66 2.77 -4.02 14.90
CA LEU A 66 1.75 -2.99 14.66
C LEU A 66 2.45 -1.63 14.57
N TRP A 67 2.20 -0.91 13.52
CA TRP A 67 2.75 0.43 13.35
C TRP A 67 1.68 1.40 12.82
N LYS A 68 1.72 2.64 13.30
CA LYS A 68 0.84 3.69 12.81
C LYS A 68 1.62 4.73 12.04
N GLY A 69 1.33 4.86 10.75
CA GLY A 69 2.00 5.87 9.94
C GLY A 69 1.66 5.83 8.45
N ASP A 70 2.58 6.34 7.65
CA ASP A 70 2.50 6.36 6.19
C ASP A 70 3.29 5.16 5.63
N ILE A 71 2.59 4.12 5.18
CA ILE A 71 3.15 2.87 4.66
C ILE A 71 4.21 3.09 3.57
N THR A 72 4.12 4.22 2.84
CA THR A 72 5.08 4.56 1.78
C THR A 72 6.46 5.00 2.31
N ARG A 73 6.63 5.03 3.62
CA ARG A 73 7.92 5.32 4.29
C ARG A 73 8.63 4.06 4.78
N LEU A 74 7.96 2.90 4.76
CA LEU A 74 8.51 1.66 5.29
C LEU A 74 9.53 1.03 4.34
N ASN A 75 10.68 0.60 4.87
CA ASN A 75 11.66 -0.18 4.13
C ASN A 75 11.40 -1.70 4.17
N ALA A 76 10.16 -2.11 4.29
CA ALA A 76 9.78 -3.53 4.18
C ALA A 76 10.17 -4.12 2.82
N ASP A 77 10.34 -5.44 2.73
CA ASP A 77 10.55 -6.08 1.43
C ASP A 77 9.36 -5.83 0.50
N ALA A 78 8.13 -5.86 1.03
CA ALA A 78 6.94 -5.48 0.28
C ALA A 78 5.96 -4.64 1.13
N VAL A 79 5.27 -3.73 0.46
CA VAL A 79 4.08 -3.05 0.98
C VAL A 79 2.86 -3.49 0.20
N VAL A 80 1.72 -3.67 0.87
CA VAL A 80 0.48 -4.10 0.23
C VAL A 80 -0.36 -2.88 -0.15
N ASN A 81 -0.81 -2.85 -1.39
CA ASN A 81 -1.73 -1.87 -1.93
C ASN A 81 -3.13 -2.47 -2.03
N ALA A 82 -4.10 -1.86 -1.35
CA ALA A 82 -5.52 -2.14 -1.54
C ALA A 82 -6.00 -1.44 -2.82
N ALA A 83 -5.87 -2.13 -3.94
CA ALA A 83 -6.10 -1.63 -5.29
C ALA A 83 -7.56 -1.76 -5.72
N ASN A 84 -7.90 -1.10 -6.81
CA ASN A 84 -9.11 -1.40 -7.58
C ASN A 84 -8.84 -2.55 -8.57
N ASN A 85 -9.90 -3.08 -9.18
CA ASN A 85 -9.82 -4.24 -10.08
C ASN A 85 -9.12 -3.99 -11.43
N THR A 86 -8.78 -2.75 -11.75
CA THR A 86 -7.96 -2.44 -12.92
C THR A 86 -6.47 -2.45 -12.60
N LEU A 87 -6.08 -2.38 -11.34
CA LEU A 87 -4.73 -2.21 -10.79
C LEU A 87 -4.01 -0.95 -11.30
N LEU A 88 -4.70 -0.06 -12.01
CA LEU A 88 -4.08 1.14 -12.60
C LEU A 88 -3.96 2.32 -11.63
N GLY A 89 -4.31 2.12 -10.36
CA GLY A 89 -4.32 3.17 -9.37
C GLY A 89 -5.58 4.05 -9.41
N CYS A 90 -5.68 4.98 -8.50
CA CYS A 90 -6.77 5.94 -8.45
C CYS A 90 -6.43 7.17 -9.30
N PHE A 91 -7.33 7.54 -10.24
CA PHE A 91 -7.14 8.68 -11.13
C PHE A 91 -7.70 10.00 -10.59
N ILE A 92 -8.29 10.00 -9.40
CA ILE A 92 -8.83 11.23 -8.79
C ILE A 92 -7.67 12.07 -8.24
N PRO A 93 -7.47 13.32 -8.72
CA PRO A 93 -6.39 14.17 -8.27
C PRO A 93 -6.42 14.37 -6.75
N HIS A 94 -5.28 14.22 -6.10
CA HIS A 94 -5.11 14.41 -4.65
C HIS A 94 -6.02 13.55 -3.76
N HIS A 95 -6.59 12.49 -4.29
CA HIS A 95 -7.38 11.56 -3.49
C HIS A 95 -6.49 10.86 -2.46
N LYS A 96 -6.95 10.80 -1.22
CA LYS A 96 -6.16 10.29 -0.08
C LYS A 96 -6.36 8.79 0.17
N CYS A 97 -6.88 8.02 -0.79
CA CYS A 97 -6.92 6.57 -0.65
C CYS A 97 -5.51 5.98 -0.78
N ILE A 98 -5.32 4.82 -0.18
CA ILE A 98 -4.02 4.15 -0.18
C ILE A 98 -3.51 3.87 -1.60
N ASP A 99 -4.40 3.49 -2.52
CA ASP A 99 -4.08 3.21 -3.91
C ASP A 99 -3.51 4.45 -4.64
N ASN A 100 -4.12 5.64 -4.42
CA ASN A 100 -3.59 6.90 -4.95
C ASN A 100 -2.23 7.23 -4.33
N VAL A 101 -2.10 7.12 -3.01
CA VAL A 101 -0.88 7.48 -2.28
C VAL A 101 0.29 6.60 -2.70
N ILE A 102 0.10 5.29 -2.76
CA ILE A 102 1.16 4.34 -3.18
C ILE A 102 1.58 4.61 -4.62
N HIS A 103 0.65 4.67 -5.57
CA HIS A 103 0.97 4.95 -6.97
C HIS A 103 1.67 6.29 -7.16
N SER A 104 1.21 7.31 -6.44
CA SER A 104 1.82 8.64 -6.48
C SER A 104 3.25 8.63 -5.99
N ARG A 105 3.53 7.98 -4.87
CA ARG A 105 4.88 7.97 -4.26
C ARG A 105 5.85 7.03 -4.98
N ALA A 106 5.36 5.92 -5.52
CA ALA A 106 6.18 4.98 -6.27
C ALA A 106 6.60 5.52 -7.64
N GLY A 107 5.74 6.31 -8.30
CA GLY A 107 6.00 6.88 -9.62
C GLY A 107 5.21 6.21 -10.74
N VAL A 108 5.31 6.78 -11.94
CA VAL A 108 4.52 6.33 -13.11
C VAL A 108 4.85 4.90 -13.56
N GLN A 109 6.02 4.39 -13.22
CA GLN A 109 6.48 3.04 -13.58
C GLN A 109 5.53 1.97 -13.04
N VAL A 110 5.02 2.11 -11.80
CA VAL A 110 4.07 1.16 -11.22
C VAL A 110 2.83 1.02 -12.09
N ARG A 111 2.23 2.15 -12.51
CA ARG A 111 1.05 2.13 -13.39
C ARG A 111 1.34 1.52 -14.75
N LEU A 112 2.55 1.76 -15.29
CA LEU A 112 2.99 1.14 -16.54
C LEU A 112 3.12 -0.38 -16.42
N ASP A 113 3.68 -0.88 -15.32
CA ASP A 113 3.81 -2.32 -15.10
C ASP A 113 2.47 -2.98 -14.81
N CYS A 114 1.62 -2.36 -14.00
CA CYS A 114 0.24 -2.82 -13.81
C CYS A 114 -0.52 -2.89 -15.14
N SER A 115 -0.37 -1.88 -16.01
CA SER A 115 -1.00 -1.89 -17.33
C SER A 115 -0.52 -3.04 -18.22
N LYS A 116 0.77 -3.39 -18.17
CA LYS A 116 1.30 -4.57 -18.89
C LYS A 116 0.73 -5.87 -18.33
N ILE A 117 0.71 -6.01 -16.99
CA ILE A 117 0.16 -7.19 -16.30
C ILE A 117 -1.30 -7.38 -16.67
N MET A 118 -2.12 -6.33 -16.54
CA MET A 118 -3.55 -6.38 -16.83
C MET A 118 -3.83 -6.57 -18.33
N GLY A 119 -3.01 -5.96 -19.20
CA GLY A 119 -3.10 -6.18 -20.65
C GLY A 119 -2.78 -7.61 -21.05
N ALA A 120 -1.84 -8.25 -20.40
CA ALA A 120 -1.53 -9.68 -20.63
C ALA A 120 -2.62 -10.60 -20.06
N GLN A 121 -3.25 -10.23 -18.94
CA GLN A 121 -4.35 -10.98 -18.34
C GLN A 121 -5.64 -10.88 -19.17
N GLY A 122 -5.93 -9.73 -19.76
CA GLY A 122 -7.07 -9.49 -20.64
C GLY A 122 -8.41 -9.28 -19.93
N GLU A 123 -8.46 -9.36 -18.61
CA GLU A 123 -9.66 -9.17 -17.78
C GLU A 123 -9.32 -8.44 -16.47
N SER A 124 -10.34 -7.97 -15.75
CA SER A 124 -10.18 -7.32 -14.45
C SER A 124 -9.61 -8.28 -13.42
N GLU A 125 -8.79 -7.75 -12.49
CA GLU A 125 -8.25 -8.55 -11.39
C GLU A 125 -9.38 -9.03 -10.46
N PRO A 126 -9.50 -10.33 -10.22
CA PRO A 126 -10.49 -10.87 -9.31
C PRO A 126 -10.22 -10.42 -7.87
N SER A 127 -11.31 -10.16 -7.11
CA SER A 127 -11.18 -9.87 -5.68
C SER A 127 -10.61 -11.06 -4.92
N GLY A 128 -9.72 -10.80 -3.97
CA GLY A 128 -9.00 -11.82 -3.20
C GLY A 128 -7.70 -12.31 -3.84
N CYS A 129 -7.38 -11.92 -5.08
CA CYS A 129 -6.12 -12.23 -5.76
C CYS A 129 -5.07 -11.16 -5.51
N ALA A 130 -3.80 -11.48 -5.85
CA ALA A 130 -2.68 -10.56 -5.70
C ALA A 130 -1.72 -10.58 -6.90
N LYS A 131 -1.15 -9.42 -7.22
CA LYS A 131 -0.09 -9.23 -8.21
C LYS A 131 1.06 -8.45 -7.57
N ILE A 132 2.26 -8.60 -8.10
CA ILE A 132 3.46 -7.92 -7.59
C ILE A 132 4.11 -7.06 -8.66
N THR A 133 4.58 -5.89 -8.26
CA THR A 133 5.42 -5.00 -9.08
C THR A 133 6.64 -4.55 -8.28
N LEU A 134 7.61 -3.93 -8.95
CA LEU A 134 8.65 -3.17 -8.26
C LEU A 134 8.03 -1.94 -7.58
N ALA A 135 8.66 -1.50 -6.49
CA ALA A 135 8.19 -0.34 -5.72
C ALA A 135 8.82 0.99 -6.18
N TYR A 136 9.81 0.94 -7.06
CA TYR A 136 10.49 2.09 -7.69
C TYR A 136 11.01 3.11 -6.67
N ASN A 137 10.27 4.22 -6.47
CA ASN A 137 10.72 5.31 -5.59
C ASN A 137 10.29 5.16 -4.13
N LEU A 138 9.61 4.05 -3.76
CA LEU A 138 9.38 3.74 -2.36
C LEU A 138 10.63 3.12 -1.72
N PRO A 139 10.81 3.24 -0.39
CA PRO A 139 11.89 2.55 0.33
C PRO A 139 11.78 1.02 0.28
N SER A 140 10.57 0.48 0.13
CA SER A 140 10.31 -0.95 -0.04
C SER A 140 10.77 -1.44 -1.42
N LYS A 141 11.00 -2.76 -1.56
CA LYS A 141 11.44 -3.36 -2.82
C LYS A 141 10.30 -3.62 -3.78
N TYR A 142 9.15 -4.04 -3.23
CA TYR A 142 7.99 -4.47 -4.01
C TYR A 142 6.70 -3.83 -3.49
N ILE A 143 5.72 -3.73 -4.39
CA ILE A 143 4.32 -3.49 -4.06
C ILE A 143 3.53 -4.74 -4.42
N ILE A 144 2.75 -5.27 -3.49
CA ILE A 144 1.81 -6.34 -3.74
C ILE A 144 0.41 -5.71 -3.80
N HIS A 145 -0.21 -5.78 -4.97
CA HIS A 145 -1.54 -5.23 -5.22
C HIS A 145 -2.59 -6.32 -5.02
N THR A 146 -3.62 -6.04 -4.21
CA THR A 146 -4.76 -6.94 -4.00
C THR A 146 -6.06 -6.17 -4.04
N VAL A 147 -7.13 -6.82 -4.52
CA VAL A 147 -8.46 -6.21 -4.63
C VAL A 147 -9.34 -6.78 -3.54
N GLY A 148 -9.67 -5.96 -2.56
CA GLY A 148 -10.56 -6.36 -1.47
C GLY A 148 -12.03 -6.36 -1.87
N PRO A 149 -12.93 -6.93 -1.03
CA PRO A 149 -14.36 -6.88 -1.24
C PRO A 149 -14.91 -5.47 -1.04
N MET A 150 -15.96 -5.14 -1.78
CA MET A 150 -16.73 -3.90 -1.62
C MET A 150 -18.07 -4.22 -0.95
N VAL A 151 -18.19 -3.88 0.33
CA VAL A 151 -19.42 -4.07 1.11
C VAL A 151 -20.44 -2.99 0.76
N ARG A 152 -21.65 -3.39 0.39
CA ARG A 152 -22.70 -2.44 -0.03
C ARG A 152 -23.73 -2.15 1.07
N LEU A 153 -24.29 -3.17 1.68
CA LEU A 153 -25.34 -3.06 2.70
C LEU A 153 -24.92 -3.69 4.02
N HIS A 154 -24.45 -4.92 3.99
CA HIS A 154 -23.96 -5.68 5.13
C HIS A 154 -22.86 -6.63 4.65
N VAL A 155 -21.98 -7.02 5.56
CA VAL A 155 -20.94 -8.00 5.28
C VAL A 155 -21.58 -9.36 5.06
N THR A 156 -21.14 -10.06 4.02
CA THR A 156 -21.54 -11.42 3.70
C THR A 156 -20.39 -12.40 3.99
N GLU A 157 -20.70 -13.69 4.12
CA GLU A 157 -19.67 -14.74 4.24
C GLU A 157 -18.68 -14.73 3.05
N GLU A 158 -19.18 -14.36 1.88
CA GLU A 158 -18.35 -14.20 0.68
C GLU A 158 -17.39 -13.02 0.83
N ASP A 159 -17.84 -11.88 1.34
CA ASP A 159 -16.97 -10.74 1.60
C ASP A 159 -15.87 -11.08 2.61
N GLU A 160 -16.20 -11.79 3.67
CA GLU A 160 -15.21 -12.28 4.65
C GLU A 160 -14.19 -13.24 4.02
N ARG A 161 -14.67 -14.16 3.18
CA ARG A 161 -13.83 -15.12 2.46
C ARG A 161 -12.88 -14.39 1.50
N VAL A 162 -13.39 -13.42 0.75
CA VAL A 162 -12.60 -12.61 -0.19
C VAL A 162 -11.56 -11.78 0.57
N LEU A 163 -11.94 -11.14 1.67
CA LEU A 163 -10.99 -10.36 2.48
C LEU A 163 -9.88 -11.25 3.04
N ARG A 164 -10.20 -12.42 3.56
CA ARG A 164 -9.22 -13.42 4.02
C ARG A 164 -8.28 -13.81 2.88
N ASN A 165 -8.81 -14.06 1.69
CA ASN A 165 -8.02 -14.42 0.52
C ASN A 165 -7.03 -13.32 0.10
N CYS A 166 -7.36 -12.03 0.27
CA CYS A 166 -6.42 -10.95 0.03
C CYS A 166 -5.13 -11.12 0.85
N TYR A 167 -5.25 -11.40 2.15
CA TYR A 167 -4.09 -11.61 3.02
C TYR A 167 -3.32 -12.87 2.62
N LEU A 168 -4.02 -13.98 2.40
CA LEU A 168 -3.40 -15.26 2.01
C LEU A 168 -2.67 -15.18 0.67
N SER A 169 -3.28 -14.56 -0.34
CA SER A 169 -2.67 -14.39 -1.66
C SER A 169 -1.40 -13.52 -1.58
N CYS A 170 -1.44 -12.43 -0.82
CA CYS A 170 -0.27 -11.59 -0.60
C CYS A 170 0.85 -12.35 0.12
N LEU A 171 0.54 -13.11 1.17
CA LEU A 171 1.52 -13.90 1.93
C LEU A 171 2.12 -15.04 1.09
N ASN A 172 1.30 -15.73 0.30
CA ASN A 172 1.78 -16.78 -0.59
C ASN A 172 2.74 -16.22 -1.64
N LEU A 173 2.39 -15.08 -2.23
CA LEU A 173 3.24 -14.39 -3.19
C LEU A 173 4.55 -13.90 -2.54
N ALA A 174 4.48 -13.37 -1.31
CA ALA A 174 5.66 -13.00 -0.53
C ALA A 174 6.58 -14.21 -0.26
N ARG A 175 6.01 -15.38 0.06
CA ARG A 175 6.76 -16.63 0.23
C ARG A 175 7.41 -17.11 -1.06
N GLU A 176 6.69 -17.08 -2.19
CA GLU A 176 7.22 -17.43 -3.51
C GLU A 176 8.41 -16.54 -3.90
N MET A 177 8.30 -15.25 -3.60
CA MET A 177 9.37 -14.27 -3.83
C MET A 177 10.46 -14.28 -2.75
N LYS A 178 10.36 -15.17 -1.74
CA LYS A 178 11.30 -15.31 -0.61
C LYS A 178 11.52 -14.00 0.17
N LEU A 179 10.44 -13.22 0.36
CA LEU A 179 10.49 -11.98 1.12
C LEU A 179 10.58 -12.25 2.62
N LYS A 180 11.24 -11.35 3.33
CA LYS A 180 11.45 -11.43 4.79
C LYS A 180 10.52 -10.52 5.58
N SER A 181 9.91 -9.53 4.93
CA SER A 181 8.97 -8.62 5.56
C SER A 181 7.89 -8.16 4.60
N ILE A 182 6.68 -7.99 5.11
CA ILE A 182 5.52 -7.48 4.38
C ILE A 182 4.71 -6.56 5.28
N ALA A 183 4.30 -5.40 4.76
CA ALA A 183 3.44 -4.46 5.46
C ALA A 183 2.06 -4.39 4.80
N PHE A 184 1.01 -4.64 5.58
CA PHE A 184 -0.37 -4.57 5.15
C PHE A 184 -1.02 -3.26 5.58
N CYS A 185 -1.71 -2.59 4.67
CA CYS A 185 -2.69 -1.56 5.01
C CYS A 185 -4.02 -2.19 5.45
N CYS A 186 -4.95 -1.37 5.96
CA CYS A 186 -6.31 -1.81 6.33
C CYS A 186 -7.16 -2.04 5.07
N ILE A 187 -7.11 -3.27 4.51
CA ILE A 187 -7.78 -3.63 3.25
C ILE A 187 -9.30 -3.49 3.40
N SER A 188 -9.95 -2.85 2.43
CA SER A 188 -11.41 -2.63 2.31
C SER A 188 -12.07 -1.74 3.36
N THR A 189 -11.37 -1.23 4.37
CA THR A 189 -11.99 -0.42 5.45
C THR A 189 -12.24 1.04 5.08
N GLY A 190 -11.76 1.49 3.92
CA GLY A 190 -12.02 2.83 3.40
C GLY A 190 -13.31 2.91 2.58
N ILE A 191 -13.21 3.31 1.31
CA ILE A 191 -14.35 3.48 0.38
C ILE A 191 -15.12 2.16 0.17
N PHE A 192 -14.46 1.01 0.31
CA PHE A 192 -15.09 -0.30 0.15
C PHE A 192 -15.96 -0.72 1.34
N GLY A 193 -15.95 0.04 2.43
CA GLY A 193 -16.97 0.02 3.48
C GLY A 193 -16.99 -1.22 4.39
N PHE A 194 -15.91 -2.03 4.42
CA PHE A 194 -15.82 -3.13 5.36
C PHE A 194 -15.67 -2.59 6.79
N PRO A 195 -16.45 -3.07 7.78
CA PRO A 195 -16.32 -2.63 9.17
C PRO A 195 -14.89 -2.90 9.69
N ALA A 196 -14.29 -1.90 10.34
CA ALA A 196 -12.87 -1.94 10.70
C ALA A 196 -12.55 -3.04 11.73
N GLU A 197 -13.44 -3.25 12.69
CA GLU A 197 -13.33 -4.28 13.74
C GLU A 197 -13.32 -5.69 13.14
N ASP A 198 -14.28 -5.98 12.25
CA ASP A 198 -14.39 -7.28 11.57
C ASP A 198 -13.21 -7.51 10.63
N ALA A 199 -12.83 -6.46 9.87
CA ALA A 199 -11.69 -6.53 8.96
C ALA A 199 -10.38 -6.82 9.71
N ALA A 200 -10.14 -6.19 10.84
CA ALA A 200 -8.95 -6.43 11.67
C ALA A 200 -8.92 -7.86 12.23
N ALA A 201 -10.07 -8.37 12.71
CA ALA A 201 -10.17 -9.75 13.20
C ALA A 201 -9.86 -10.77 12.09
N ILE A 202 -10.41 -10.57 10.88
CA ILE A 202 -10.14 -11.42 9.71
C ILE A 202 -8.65 -11.32 9.32
N ALA A 203 -8.10 -10.12 9.25
CA ALA A 203 -6.70 -9.88 8.90
C ALA A 203 -5.74 -10.61 9.82
N VAL A 204 -5.87 -10.37 11.12
CA VAL A 204 -4.99 -10.96 12.14
C VAL A 204 -5.17 -12.48 12.20
N GLY A 205 -6.41 -12.97 12.13
CA GLY A 205 -6.71 -14.41 12.10
C GLY A 205 -6.10 -15.11 10.88
N ALA A 206 -6.26 -14.53 9.68
CA ALA A 206 -5.69 -15.08 8.45
C ALA A 206 -4.15 -15.15 8.51
N VAL A 207 -3.51 -14.07 8.94
CA VAL A 207 -2.05 -14.00 9.05
C VAL A 207 -1.52 -14.97 10.11
N LYS A 208 -2.10 -15.00 11.32
CA LYS A 208 -1.68 -15.94 12.39
C LYS A 208 -1.80 -17.40 11.93
N ASN A 209 -2.93 -17.79 11.35
CA ASN A 209 -3.13 -19.14 10.86
C ASN A 209 -2.11 -19.49 9.77
N TRP A 210 -1.89 -18.61 8.80
CA TRP A 210 -0.92 -18.84 7.73
C TRP A 210 0.51 -19.00 8.26
N LEU A 211 0.93 -18.18 9.24
CA LEU A 211 2.25 -18.31 9.89
C LEU A 211 2.39 -19.64 10.64
N LEU A 212 1.35 -20.07 11.35
CA LEU A 212 1.34 -21.35 12.09
C LEU A 212 1.42 -22.56 11.13
N GLU A 213 0.68 -22.52 10.02
CA GLU A 213 0.65 -23.60 9.04
C GLU A 213 1.93 -23.71 8.22
N THR A 214 2.45 -22.58 7.75
CA THR A 214 3.59 -22.56 6.83
C THR A 214 4.93 -22.55 7.55
N LYS A 215 4.99 -22.02 8.76
CA LYS A 215 6.21 -21.74 9.55
C LYS A 215 7.25 -20.92 8.74
N TYR A 216 6.77 -20.16 7.76
CA TYR A 216 7.64 -19.32 6.95
C TYR A 216 8.13 -18.11 7.74
N PRO A 217 9.46 -17.87 7.82
CA PRO A 217 10.05 -16.82 8.64
C PRO A 217 9.90 -15.45 7.97
N ILE A 218 8.73 -14.83 8.07
CA ILE A 218 8.44 -13.50 7.54
C ILE A 218 7.90 -12.62 8.66
N ARG A 219 8.40 -11.40 8.74
CA ARG A 219 7.83 -10.35 9.59
C ARG A 219 6.62 -9.74 8.89
N VAL A 220 5.49 -9.71 9.57
CA VAL A 220 4.26 -9.09 9.07
C VAL A 220 3.98 -7.84 9.88
N ILE A 221 3.85 -6.71 9.19
CA ILE A 221 3.52 -5.42 9.79
C ILE A 221 2.08 -5.07 9.43
N PHE A 222 1.22 -4.85 10.44
CA PHE A 222 -0.06 -4.19 10.24
C PHE A 222 0.16 -2.69 10.33
N ASP A 223 0.09 -2.03 9.19
CA ASP A 223 0.16 -0.58 9.10
C ASP A 223 -1.23 0.01 9.19
N VAL A 224 -1.44 0.87 10.17
CA VAL A 224 -2.69 1.59 10.39
C VAL A 224 -2.44 3.09 10.27
N PHE A 225 -3.43 3.83 9.79
CA PHE A 225 -3.28 5.27 9.59
C PHE A 225 -4.05 6.09 10.62
N LEU A 226 -5.24 5.64 11.02
CA LEU A 226 -6.11 6.34 11.97
C LEU A 226 -5.88 5.85 13.39
N ASP A 227 -6.11 6.73 14.38
CA ASP A 227 -6.06 6.35 15.81
C ASP A 227 -7.09 5.28 16.15
N LYS A 228 -8.29 5.35 15.54
CA LYS A 228 -9.31 4.32 15.72
C LYS A 228 -8.80 2.94 15.29
N ASP A 229 -8.16 2.85 14.12
CA ASP A 229 -7.64 1.58 13.61
C ASP A 229 -6.52 1.04 14.51
N LEU A 230 -5.67 1.94 15.06
CA LEU A 230 -4.63 1.56 16.01
C LEU A 230 -5.21 0.86 17.24
N GLU A 231 -6.25 1.43 17.85
CA GLU A 231 -6.87 0.83 19.03
C GLU A 231 -7.53 -0.51 18.70
N ILE A 232 -8.25 -0.60 17.57
CA ILE A 232 -8.83 -1.87 17.10
C ILE A 232 -7.76 -2.96 16.94
N TYR A 233 -6.64 -2.64 16.28
CA TYR A 233 -5.58 -3.63 16.07
C TYR A 233 -4.86 -4.00 17.37
N LYS A 234 -4.68 -3.06 18.32
CA LYS A 234 -4.17 -3.38 19.65
C LYS A 234 -5.05 -4.42 20.36
N ASP A 235 -6.37 -4.20 20.34
CA ASP A 235 -7.32 -5.10 21.00
C ASP A 235 -7.30 -6.49 20.34
N VAL A 236 -7.30 -6.57 19.02
CA VAL A 236 -7.29 -7.86 18.27
C VAL A 236 -5.96 -8.60 18.43
N LEU A 237 -4.84 -7.89 18.42
CA LEU A 237 -3.51 -8.47 18.60
C LEU A 237 -3.21 -8.81 20.06
N LYS A 238 -3.97 -8.23 21.00
CA LYS A 238 -3.71 -8.28 22.45
C LYS A 238 -2.30 -7.73 22.81
N TYR A 239 -1.92 -6.66 22.14
CA TYR A 239 -0.74 -5.88 22.49
C TYR A 239 -1.01 -5.16 23.81
N THR A 240 -0.25 -5.49 24.85
CA THR A 240 -0.22 -4.76 26.12
C THR A 240 0.78 -3.62 26.08
#